data_8423f2b794a72aa271a456268e174e6c
#
_entry.id   8423f2b794a72aa271a456268e174e6c
#
_cell.length_a   1.000
_cell.length_b   1.000
_cell.length_c   1.000
_cell.angle_alpha   90.00
_cell.angle_beta   90.00
_cell.angle_gamma   90.00
#
_symmetry.space_group_name_H-M   'P 1'
#
loop_
_entity.id
_entity.type
_entity.pdbx_description
1 polymer ?
#
loop_
_entity_poly.entity_id
_entity_poly.type
_entity_poly.pdbx_seq_one_letter_code
_entity_poly.pdbx_strand_id
1 'polypeptide(L)'
;VSIAPTPADPPRAGTAPAGRRTGASAPQTGRRTGAAAPQTGRDHQAAYLIATWLAASLHRVSPAALEHPRGAHDIVLARQCAIYLVHVVFGFDRAATATLFRRDRRTVERACARIEDLREDAATDRGFDALERRALALASSLGLEVRR
;
A
#
# COMPACT_ATOMS: atom_id res chain seq x y z
N VAL A 1 1.12 -71.88 0.49
CA VAL A 1 -0.01 -72.19 1.35
C VAL A 1 -0.68 -70.85 1.66
N SER A 2 -1.63 -70.46 0.87
CA SER A 2 -3.07 -70.49 1.15
C SER A 2 -3.40 -69.66 2.37
N ILE A 3 -4.24 -68.68 2.36
CA ILE A 3 -5.66 -68.63 1.97
C ILE A 3 -6.12 -67.17 2.04
N ALA A 4 -6.80 -66.68 1.04
CA ALA A 4 -7.82 -65.69 1.20
C ALA A 4 -9.09 -66.32 1.74
N PRO A 5 -10.10 -65.66 2.22
CA PRO A 5 -10.97 -64.87 1.37
C PRO A 5 -11.66 -63.65 2.01
N THR A 6 -12.08 -62.77 1.17
CA THR A 6 -13.30 -61.95 1.12
C THR A 6 -14.56 -62.71 1.67
N PRO A 7 -15.71 -62.09 1.93
CA PRO A 7 -16.26 -60.86 1.38
C PRO A 7 -17.30 -60.12 2.24
N ALA A 8 -17.88 -59.15 1.60
CA ALA A 8 -19.29 -58.71 1.66
C ALA A 8 -19.66 -57.80 2.81
N ASP A 9 -20.50 -56.91 2.73
CA ASP A 9 -21.42 -56.37 1.71
C ASP A 9 -22.06 -55.10 2.26
N PRO A 10 -22.51 -54.18 1.44
CA PRO A 10 -23.25 -53.01 1.92
C PRO A 10 -24.74 -53.37 2.08
N PRO A 11 -25.66 -52.57 2.16
CA PRO A 11 -25.91 -51.14 2.35
C PRO A 11 -27.07 -50.89 3.31
N ARG A 12 -27.44 -49.68 3.53
CA ARG A 12 -28.86 -49.29 3.45
C ARG A 12 -29.04 -47.79 3.46
N ALA A 13 -29.68 -47.37 2.43
CA ALA A 13 -30.35 -46.11 2.32
C ALA A 13 -31.29 -45.85 3.51
N GLY A 14 -31.30 -44.65 3.96
CA GLY A 14 -32.24 -44.11 4.92
C GLY A 14 -32.51 -42.66 4.59
N THR A 15 -33.46 -42.47 3.68
CA THR A 15 -34.52 -41.48 3.63
C THR A 15 -34.28 -40.14 4.35
N ALA A 16 -34.29 -39.09 3.56
CA ALA A 16 -34.51 -37.71 3.98
C ALA A 16 -35.88 -37.55 4.68
N PRO A 17 -36.01 -36.51 5.50
CA PRO A 17 -37.08 -35.58 5.18
C PRO A 17 -36.61 -34.12 5.10
N ALA A 18 -37.20 -33.46 4.16
CA ALA A 18 -37.19 -32.03 3.95
C ALA A 18 -37.60 -31.26 5.21
N GLY A 19 -36.71 -30.40 5.64
CA GLY A 19 -37.00 -29.36 6.62
C GLY A 19 -36.77 -28.02 5.98
N ARG A 20 -37.82 -27.44 5.41
CA ARG A 20 -37.87 -26.01 5.06
C ARG A 20 -37.66 -25.22 6.32
N ARG A 21 -36.58 -24.51 6.40
CA ARG A 21 -36.48 -23.34 7.27
C ARG A 21 -36.22 -22.11 6.39
N THR A 22 -37.31 -21.43 6.12
CA THR A 22 -37.32 -20.02 5.74
C THR A 22 -36.67 -19.22 6.87
N GLY A 23 -35.38 -18.98 6.76
CA GLY A 23 -34.68 -18.02 7.55
C GLY A 23 -34.68 -16.70 6.80
N ALA A 24 -35.54 -15.81 7.21
CA ALA A 24 -35.51 -14.42 6.74
C ALA A 24 -34.13 -13.85 7.01
N SER A 25 -33.37 -13.62 5.94
CA SER A 25 -32.15 -12.82 6.01
C SER A 25 -32.56 -11.39 6.37
N ALA A 26 -32.22 -11.02 7.60
CA ALA A 26 -32.22 -9.61 7.97
C ALA A 26 -31.32 -8.83 7.01
N PRO A 27 -31.70 -7.65 6.54
CA PRO A 27 -30.81 -6.81 5.76
C PRO A 27 -29.66 -6.41 6.66
N GLN A 28 -28.47 -6.92 6.36
CA GLN A 28 -27.26 -6.38 6.91
C GLN A 28 -27.13 -4.97 6.33
N THR A 29 -27.51 -3.99 7.11
CA THR A 29 -27.11 -2.60 6.91
C THR A 29 -25.59 -2.57 7.05
N GLY A 30 -24.91 -2.92 5.95
CA GLY A 30 -23.50 -2.69 5.81
C GLY A 30 -23.26 -1.21 6.01
N ARG A 31 -22.60 -0.85 7.11
CA ARG A 31 -21.95 0.44 7.23
C ARG A 31 -21.14 0.61 5.94
N ARG A 32 -21.58 1.51 5.11
CA ARG A 32 -20.73 2.08 4.07
C ARG A 32 -19.64 2.85 4.81
N THR A 33 -18.59 2.17 5.19
CA THR A 33 -17.29 2.81 5.35
C THR A 33 -17.03 3.39 3.99
N GLY A 34 -16.93 4.71 3.90
CA GLY A 34 -16.72 5.42 2.64
C GLY A 34 -15.48 4.82 1.98
N ALA A 35 -15.70 3.93 1.01
CA ALA A 35 -14.63 3.43 0.18
C ALA A 35 -14.12 4.66 -0.58
N ALA A 36 -12.91 5.11 -0.24
CA ALA A 36 -12.23 6.13 -1.03
C ALA A 36 -12.25 5.68 -2.48
N ALA A 37 -12.57 6.60 -3.38
CA ALA A 37 -12.57 6.31 -4.82
C ALA A 37 -11.26 5.64 -5.23
N PRO A 38 -11.28 4.70 -6.19
CA PRO A 38 -10.05 4.07 -6.65
C PRO A 38 -9.12 5.14 -7.21
N GLN A 39 -7.87 5.14 -6.75
CA GLN A 39 -6.86 6.07 -7.23
C GLN A 39 -6.63 5.86 -8.73
N THR A 40 -6.74 6.94 -9.48
CA THR A 40 -6.59 6.91 -10.93
C THR A 40 -5.12 6.96 -11.35
N GLY A 41 -4.81 6.67 -12.60
CA GLY A 41 -3.45 6.84 -13.13
C GLY A 41 -2.98 8.29 -13.04
N ARG A 42 -3.91 9.26 -13.07
CA ARG A 42 -3.62 10.68 -12.87
C ARG A 42 -3.17 10.97 -11.44
N ASP A 43 -3.83 10.35 -10.46
CA ASP A 43 -3.45 10.50 -9.05
C ASP A 43 -2.08 9.91 -8.77
N HIS A 44 -1.77 8.76 -9.37
CA HIS A 44 -0.45 8.15 -9.32
C HIS A 44 0.63 9.08 -9.84
N GLN A 45 0.43 9.70 -10.98
CA GLN A 45 1.38 10.62 -11.58
C GLN A 45 1.55 11.90 -10.73
N ALA A 46 0.46 12.47 -10.23
CA ALA A 46 0.49 13.65 -9.38
C ALA A 46 1.25 13.36 -8.07
N ALA A 47 0.95 12.25 -7.40
CA ALA A 47 1.62 11.82 -6.18
C ALA A 47 3.12 11.65 -6.40
N TYR A 48 3.52 10.97 -7.48
CA TYR A 48 4.92 10.77 -7.84
C TYR A 48 5.65 12.11 -8.06
N LEU A 49 5.05 13.03 -8.83
CA LEU A 49 5.67 14.33 -9.12
C LEU A 49 5.83 15.18 -7.85
N ILE A 50 4.79 15.29 -7.03
CA ILE A 50 4.85 16.04 -5.76
C ILE A 50 5.95 15.47 -4.87
N ALA A 51 5.93 14.17 -4.63
CA ALA A 51 6.89 13.51 -3.76
C ALA A 51 8.33 13.65 -4.25
N THR A 52 8.56 13.43 -5.54
CA THR A 52 9.88 13.52 -6.15
C THR A 52 10.44 14.95 -6.10
N TRP A 53 9.61 15.94 -6.42
CA TRP A 53 10.01 17.35 -6.37
C TRP A 53 10.33 17.82 -4.95
N LEU A 54 9.51 17.50 -3.98
CA LEU A 54 9.72 17.88 -2.59
C LEU A 54 10.98 17.23 -2.01
N ALA A 55 11.14 15.92 -2.22
CA ALA A 55 12.31 15.19 -1.74
C ALA A 55 13.61 15.68 -2.41
N ALA A 56 13.57 15.90 -3.71
CA ALA A 56 14.72 16.43 -4.45
C ALA A 56 15.12 17.84 -3.96
N SER A 57 14.12 18.70 -3.72
CA SER A 57 14.35 20.05 -3.18
C SER A 57 14.95 20.01 -1.77
N LEU A 58 14.47 19.13 -0.91
CA LEU A 58 14.97 18.98 0.45
C LEU A 58 16.46 18.57 0.46
N HIS A 59 16.83 17.65 -0.40
CA HIS A 59 18.19 17.10 -0.50
C HIS A 59 19.08 17.83 -1.53
N ARG A 60 18.59 18.90 -2.15
CA ARG A 60 19.32 19.71 -3.16
C ARG A 60 19.87 18.87 -4.31
N VAL A 61 19.08 17.90 -4.77
CA VAL A 61 19.41 17.07 -5.92
C VAL A 61 18.43 17.30 -7.05
N SER A 62 18.78 16.90 -8.27
CA SER A 62 17.85 16.95 -9.39
C SER A 62 16.75 15.90 -9.25
N PRO A 63 15.48 16.23 -9.50
CA PRO A 63 14.41 15.24 -9.54
C PRO A 63 14.69 14.06 -10.49
N ALA A 64 15.30 14.34 -11.64
CA ALA A 64 15.69 13.32 -12.62
C ALA A 64 16.73 12.31 -12.05
N ALA A 65 17.57 12.75 -11.12
CA ALA A 65 18.55 11.86 -10.48
C ALA A 65 17.89 10.74 -9.64
N LEU A 66 16.66 10.98 -9.18
CA LEU A 66 15.91 9.97 -8.39
C LEU A 66 15.45 8.78 -9.24
N GLU A 67 15.37 8.92 -10.55
CA GLU A 67 14.98 7.84 -11.47
C GLU A 67 16.11 6.81 -11.65
N HIS A 68 17.34 7.21 -11.52
CA HIS A 68 18.49 6.32 -11.69
C HIS A 68 18.55 5.27 -10.57
N PRO A 69 18.93 4.01 -10.92
CA PRO A 69 18.98 2.93 -9.92
C PRO A 69 20.05 3.15 -8.85
N ARG A 70 21.12 3.84 -9.20
CA ARG A 70 22.27 4.15 -8.34
C ARG A 70 22.39 5.66 -8.16
N GLY A 71 23.15 6.09 -7.15
CA GLY A 71 23.42 7.50 -6.90
C GLY A 71 24.22 7.72 -5.65
N ALA A 72 24.70 8.95 -5.45
CA ALA A 72 25.30 9.40 -4.21
C ALA A 72 24.31 9.28 -3.04
N HIS A 73 24.82 9.34 -1.83
CA HIS A 73 24.03 9.18 -0.60
C HIS A 73 22.77 10.07 -0.58
N ASP A 74 22.93 11.34 -0.96
CA ASP A 74 21.81 12.31 -0.97
C ASP A 74 20.72 11.96 -1.98
N ILE A 75 21.09 11.39 -3.14
CA ILE A 75 20.13 10.92 -4.15
C ILE A 75 19.36 9.70 -3.63
N VAL A 76 20.06 8.80 -2.96
CA VAL A 76 19.43 7.62 -2.37
C VAL A 76 18.45 8.02 -1.28
N LEU A 77 18.86 8.93 -0.39
CA LEU A 77 18.03 9.42 0.70
C LEU A 77 16.83 10.22 0.17
N ALA A 78 17.02 11.08 -0.83
CA ALA A 78 15.92 11.79 -1.50
C ALA A 78 14.91 10.81 -2.11
N ARG A 79 15.37 9.74 -2.75
CA ARG A 79 14.49 8.71 -3.30
C ARG A 79 13.72 7.98 -2.21
N GLN A 80 14.37 7.62 -1.10
CA GLN A 80 13.70 7.00 0.05
C GLN A 80 12.64 7.91 0.64
N CYS A 81 12.92 9.20 0.74
CA CYS A 81 11.97 10.23 1.18
C CYS A 81 10.77 10.32 0.23
N ALA A 82 10.99 10.35 -1.09
CA ALA A 82 9.89 10.37 -2.06
C ALA A 82 9.01 9.12 -1.99
N ILE A 83 9.60 7.93 -1.84
CA ILE A 83 8.89 6.67 -1.64
C ILE A 83 8.04 6.72 -0.36
N TYR A 84 8.59 7.21 0.74
CA TYR A 84 7.89 7.40 2.00
C TYR A 84 6.67 8.32 1.84
N LEU A 85 6.82 9.46 1.19
CA LEU A 85 5.72 10.39 0.94
C LEU A 85 4.58 9.73 0.14
N VAL A 86 4.90 8.98 -0.90
CA VAL A 86 3.87 8.30 -1.71
C VAL A 86 3.19 7.19 -0.91
N HIS A 87 3.96 6.36 -0.22
CA HIS A 87 3.39 5.20 0.48
C HIS A 87 2.67 5.59 1.77
N VAL A 88 3.33 6.35 2.64
CA VAL A 88 2.83 6.65 3.99
C VAL A 88 1.93 7.87 4.00
N VAL A 89 2.36 8.97 3.37
CA VAL A 89 1.64 10.25 3.45
C VAL A 89 0.45 10.30 2.49
N PHE A 90 0.62 9.83 1.26
CA PHE A 90 -0.47 9.80 0.28
C PHE A 90 -1.30 8.51 0.33
N GLY A 91 -0.87 7.51 1.10
CA GLY A 91 -1.61 6.28 1.34
C GLY A 91 -1.69 5.33 0.15
N PHE A 92 -0.72 5.39 -0.77
CA PHE A 92 -0.62 4.41 -1.85
C PHE A 92 -0.12 3.07 -1.32
N ASP A 93 -0.67 1.97 -1.82
CA ASP A 93 -0.18 0.66 -1.42
C ASP A 93 1.26 0.40 -1.91
N ARG A 94 1.91 -0.60 -1.32
CA ARG A 94 3.30 -0.95 -1.64
C ARG A 94 3.52 -1.35 -3.10
N ALA A 95 2.54 -2.01 -3.71
CA ALA A 95 2.65 -2.45 -5.10
C ALA A 95 2.58 -1.27 -6.06
N ALA A 96 1.62 -0.36 -5.86
CA ALA A 96 1.49 0.87 -6.63
C ALA A 96 2.74 1.75 -6.46
N THR A 97 3.22 1.93 -5.23
CA THR A 97 4.44 2.70 -4.95
C THR A 97 5.67 2.08 -5.62
N ALA A 98 5.84 0.76 -5.52
CA ALA A 98 6.93 0.04 -6.16
C ALA A 98 6.91 0.23 -7.69
N THR A 99 5.74 0.15 -8.30
CA THR A 99 5.56 0.37 -9.75
C THR A 99 5.93 1.80 -10.14
N LEU A 100 5.47 2.81 -9.40
CA LEU A 100 5.76 4.22 -9.66
C LEU A 100 7.26 4.52 -9.68
N PHE A 101 7.99 3.97 -8.71
CA PHE A 101 9.43 4.18 -8.60
C PHE A 101 10.27 3.15 -9.36
N ARG A 102 9.64 2.21 -10.07
CA ARG A 102 10.31 1.09 -10.76
C ARG A 102 11.25 0.32 -9.82
N ARG A 103 10.75 -0.02 -8.65
CA ARG A 103 11.45 -0.75 -7.59
C ARG A 103 10.62 -1.95 -7.16
N ASP A 104 11.24 -2.86 -6.41
CA ASP A 104 10.53 -3.94 -5.76
C ASP A 104 9.87 -3.48 -4.44
N ARG A 105 8.89 -4.25 -3.96
CA ARG A 105 8.15 -3.95 -2.73
C ARG A 105 9.06 -3.90 -1.50
N ARG A 106 10.10 -4.70 -1.48
CA ARG A 106 11.09 -4.74 -0.38
C ARG A 106 11.91 -3.44 -0.31
N THR A 107 12.18 -2.85 -1.47
CA THR A 107 12.81 -1.52 -1.53
C THR A 107 11.90 -0.45 -0.93
N VAL A 108 10.58 -0.52 -1.16
CA VAL A 108 9.62 0.40 -0.52
C VAL A 108 9.62 0.23 0.99
N GLU A 109 9.58 -1.00 1.50
CA GLU A 109 9.64 -1.29 2.94
C GLU A 109 10.91 -0.74 3.59
N ARG A 110 12.07 -0.99 2.98
CA ARG A 110 13.36 -0.50 3.47
C ARG A 110 13.45 1.02 3.44
N ALA A 111 12.88 1.66 2.42
CA ALA A 111 12.84 3.12 2.33
C ALA A 111 12.03 3.71 3.49
N CYS A 112 10.84 3.18 3.76
CA CYS A 112 9.99 3.63 4.86
C CYS A 112 10.67 3.41 6.21
N ALA A 113 11.19 2.21 6.48
CA ALA A 113 11.92 1.92 7.71
C ALA A 113 13.09 2.88 7.92
N ARG A 114 13.85 3.18 6.85
CA ARG A 114 14.97 4.14 6.94
C ARG A 114 14.52 5.55 7.31
N ILE A 115 13.39 6.00 6.78
CA ILE A 115 12.85 7.33 7.13
C ILE A 115 12.32 7.33 8.57
N GLU A 116 11.65 6.26 9.00
CA GLU A 116 11.19 6.09 10.38
C GLU A 116 12.36 6.13 11.37
N ASP A 117 13.45 5.42 11.09
CA ASP A 117 14.68 5.48 11.90
C ASP A 117 15.25 6.92 11.99
N LEU A 118 15.22 7.67 10.89
CA LEU A 118 15.70 9.05 10.88
C LEU A 118 14.80 9.99 11.70
N ARG A 119 13.54 9.68 11.83
CA ARG A 119 12.55 10.45 12.62
C ARG A 119 12.71 10.25 14.13
N GLU A 120 13.51 9.29 14.58
CA GLU A 120 13.86 9.16 16.00
C GLU A 120 14.61 10.40 16.53
N ASP A 121 15.32 11.13 15.65
CA ASP A 121 15.88 12.43 15.99
C ASP A 121 14.82 13.53 15.92
N ALA A 122 14.59 14.23 17.04
CA ALA A 122 13.52 15.21 17.15
C ALA A 122 13.66 16.42 16.19
N ALA A 123 14.87 16.78 15.78
CA ALA A 123 15.07 17.86 14.81
C ALA A 123 14.70 17.38 13.39
N THR A 124 15.09 16.17 13.05
CA THR A 124 14.77 15.50 11.80
C THR A 124 13.28 15.25 11.70
N ASP A 125 12.63 14.78 12.76
CA ASP A 125 11.18 14.54 12.80
C ASP A 125 10.37 15.81 12.49
N ARG A 126 10.72 16.94 13.12
CA ARG A 126 10.09 18.23 12.79
C ARG A 126 10.26 18.63 11.32
N GLY A 127 11.40 18.29 10.73
CA GLY A 127 11.65 18.51 9.30
C GLY A 127 10.72 17.68 8.43
N PHE A 128 10.53 16.41 8.76
CA PHE A 128 9.60 15.54 8.08
C PHE A 128 8.14 15.98 8.25
N ASP A 129 7.73 16.40 9.44
CA ASP A 129 6.39 16.96 9.67
C ASP A 129 6.11 18.19 8.78
N ALA A 130 7.09 19.07 8.61
CA ALA A 130 6.96 20.21 7.73
C ALA A 130 6.85 19.77 6.26
N LEU A 131 7.62 18.76 5.85
CA LEU A 131 7.59 18.20 4.52
C LEU A 131 6.24 17.53 4.22
N GLU A 132 5.71 16.75 5.14
CA GLU A 132 4.40 16.10 5.04
C GLU A 132 3.27 17.12 4.89
N ARG A 133 3.27 18.17 5.71
CA ARG A 133 2.27 19.24 5.58
C ARG A 133 2.32 19.91 4.21
N ARG A 134 3.50 20.15 3.66
CA ARG A 134 3.66 20.71 2.30
C ARG A 134 3.16 19.74 1.24
N ALA A 135 3.47 18.45 1.38
CA ALA A 135 3.03 17.42 0.46
C ALA A 135 1.50 17.34 0.41
N LEU A 136 0.86 17.33 1.57
CA LEU A 136 -0.60 17.29 1.70
C LEU A 136 -1.26 18.57 1.16
N ALA A 137 -0.68 19.74 1.39
CA ALA A 137 -1.19 21.00 0.84
C ALA A 137 -1.15 21.02 -0.68
N LEU A 138 -0.05 20.55 -1.29
CA LEU A 138 0.07 20.44 -2.75
C LEU A 138 -0.89 19.38 -3.32
N ALA A 139 -1.02 18.23 -2.66
CA ALA A 139 -1.95 17.20 -3.05
C ALA A 139 -3.38 17.75 -3.08
N SER A 140 -3.79 18.44 -2.02
CA SER A 140 -5.10 19.07 -1.93
C SER A 140 -5.33 20.12 -3.02
N SER A 141 -4.34 20.98 -3.30
CA SER A 141 -4.45 22.01 -4.34
C SER A 141 -4.60 21.43 -5.77
N LEU A 142 -4.10 20.24 -5.98
CA LEU A 142 -4.21 19.50 -7.25
C LEU A 142 -5.39 18.53 -7.30
N GLY A 143 -6.21 18.49 -6.25
CA GLY A 143 -7.36 17.60 -6.15
C GLY A 143 -6.99 16.13 -6.00
N LEU A 144 -5.79 15.82 -5.51
CA LEU A 144 -5.37 14.47 -5.21
C LEU A 144 -6.04 14.01 -3.89
N GLU A 145 -6.83 12.96 -3.97
CA GLU A 145 -7.41 12.33 -2.78
C GLU A 145 -6.35 11.49 -2.05
N VAL A 146 -6.03 11.92 -0.83
CA VAL A 146 -5.08 11.24 0.04
C VAL A 146 -5.83 10.27 0.94
N ARG A 147 -5.45 9.01 0.92
CA ARG A 147 -6.01 8.00 1.83
C ARG A 147 -5.30 8.11 3.18
N ARG A 148 -6.03 8.53 4.16
CA ARG A 148 -5.60 8.46 5.56
C ARG A 148 -6.14 7.22 6.24
#